data_50aec441ad5d16be81818a13d5219a3d
#
_entry.id   50aec441ad5d16be81818a13d5219a3d
#
_cell.length_a   1.000
_cell.length_b   1.000
_cell.length_c   1.000
_cell.angle_alpha   90.00
_cell.angle_beta   90.00
_cell.angle_gamma   90.00
#
_symmetry.space_group_name_H-M   'P 1'
#
loop_
_entity.id
_entity.type
_entity.pdbx_description
1 polymer ?
#
loop_
_entity_poly.entity_id
_entity_poly.type
_entity_poly.pdbx_seq_one_letter_code
_entity_poly.pdbx_strand_id
1 'polypeptide(L)'
;MSAVAYDLRGTRGYLVADAHGRLVGRVECPMYGTTPDEPDALAVRAGFLARKRRLVPAEAIEQIDGQSRVIGLRVEREGLLSFL
;
A
#
# COMPACT_ATOMS: atom_id res chain seq x y z
N MET A 1 -18.28 -5.25 15.12
CA MET A 1 -17.15 -6.06 14.79
C MET A 1 -15.98 -5.21 14.29
N SER A 2 -14.83 -5.47 14.79
CA SER A 2 -13.67 -4.69 14.36
C SER A 2 -13.32 -4.99 12.91
N ALA A 3 -12.79 -3.99 12.22
CA ALA A 3 -12.27 -4.18 10.89
C ALA A 3 -11.10 -5.15 10.93
N VAL A 4 -10.94 -5.90 9.86
CA VAL A 4 -9.79 -6.76 9.73
C VAL A 4 -8.56 -5.88 9.61
N ALA A 5 -7.62 -6.05 10.52
CA ALA A 5 -6.36 -5.34 10.47
C ALA A 5 -5.38 -6.17 9.66
N TYR A 6 -4.92 -5.64 8.55
CA TYR A 6 -3.92 -6.31 7.74
C TYR A 6 -2.54 -6.13 8.38
N ASP A 7 -1.77 -7.18 8.38
CA ASP A 7 -0.38 -7.10 8.79
C ASP A 7 0.42 -6.57 7.61
N LEU A 8 0.82 -5.31 7.68
CA LEU A 8 1.55 -4.67 6.59
C LEU A 8 3.04 -4.99 6.62
N ARG A 9 3.51 -5.63 7.68
CA ARG A 9 4.90 -6.08 7.74
C ARG A 9 5.09 -7.24 6.78
N GLY A 10 6.21 -7.27 6.13
CA GLY A 10 6.50 -8.35 5.19
C GLY A 10 5.89 -8.16 3.80
N THR A 11 5.35 -6.98 3.52
CA THR A 11 4.77 -6.71 2.19
C THR A 11 5.74 -6.01 1.25
N ARG A 12 6.98 -5.82 1.65
CA ARG A 12 7.97 -5.16 0.77
C ARG A 12 8.08 -5.90 -0.55
N GLY A 13 8.02 -5.15 -1.63
CA GLY A 13 8.10 -5.70 -2.97
C GLY A 13 6.78 -6.16 -3.56
N TYR A 14 5.70 -6.16 -2.77
CA TYR A 14 4.39 -6.52 -3.30
C TYR A 14 3.94 -5.48 -4.33
N LEU A 15 3.27 -5.96 -5.36
CA LEU A 15 2.60 -5.07 -6.31
C LEU A 15 1.33 -4.52 -5.69
N VAL A 16 1.02 -3.27 -6.00
CA VAL A 16 -0.19 -2.62 -5.51
C VAL A 16 -1.03 -2.21 -6.70
N ALA A 17 -2.28 -2.66 -6.72
CA ALA A 17 -3.24 -2.33 -7.78
C ALA A 17 -4.39 -1.54 -7.16
N ASP A 18 -4.87 -0.53 -7.88
CA ASP A 18 -5.97 0.30 -7.40
C ASP A 18 -7.33 -0.36 -7.63
N ALA A 19 -8.40 0.36 -7.31
CA ALA A 19 -9.77 -0.17 -7.42
C ALA A 19 -10.16 -0.55 -8.84
N HIS A 20 -9.46 0.00 -9.83
CA HIS A 20 -9.71 -0.33 -11.24
C HIS A 20 -8.73 -1.35 -11.79
N GLY A 21 -7.91 -1.94 -10.94
CA GLY A 21 -6.90 -2.90 -11.37
C GLY A 21 -5.67 -2.28 -11.99
N ARG A 22 -5.52 -0.96 -11.91
CA ARG A 22 -4.35 -0.27 -12.47
C ARG A 22 -3.20 -0.34 -11.48
N LEU A 23 -1.99 -0.46 -12.01
CA LEU A 23 -0.80 -0.53 -11.19
C LEU A 23 -0.55 0.79 -10.48
N VAL A 24 -0.41 0.74 -9.16
CA VAL A 24 0.04 1.88 -8.36
C VAL A 24 1.55 1.86 -8.25
N GLY A 25 2.12 0.69 -7.98
CA GLY A 25 3.55 0.54 -7.86
C GLY A 25 3.91 -0.67 -7.03
N ARG A 26 5.11 -0.64 -6.42
CA ARG A 26 5.58 -1.68 -5.52
C ARG A 26 5.77 -1.09 -4.13
N VAL A 27 5.48 -1.90 -3.13
CA VAL A 27 5.71 -1.51 -1.75
C VAL A 27 7.21 -1.36 -1.51
N GLU A 28 7.60 -0.18 -1.06
CA GLU A 28 9.00 0.09 -0.70
C GLU A 28 9.24 -0.23 0.78
N CYS A 29 8.37 0.26 1.64
CA CYS A 29 8.46 -0.03 3.07
C CYS A 29 7.14 0.26 3.76
N PRO A 30 6.89 -0.41 4.89
CA PRO A 30 5.76 -0.03 5.75
C PRO A 30 6.10 1.27 6.49
N MET A 31 5.07 2.03 6.81
CA MET A 31 5.21 3.29 7.51
C MET A 31 4.44 3.25 8.82
N TYR A 32 5.05 3.82 9.86
CA TYR A 32 4.52 3.81 11.21
C TYR A 32 4.11 5.23 11.57
N GLY A 33 2.83 5.42 11.81
CA GLY A 33 2.30 6.75 12.12
C GLY A 33 1.93 6.89 13.58
N THR A 34 0.95 6.09 14.02
CA THR A 34 0.39 6.25 15.36
C THR A 34 1.07 5.39 16.39
N THR A 35 1.46 4.17 16.03
CA THR A 35 2.11 3.27 16.98
C THR A 35 3.44 2.80 16.42
N PRO A 36 4.46 2.64 17.27
CA PRO A 36 5.78 2.21 16.79
C PRO A 36 5.84 0.75 16.36
N ASP A 37 4.90 -0.08 16.78
CA ASP A 37 4.94 -1.51 16.53
C ASP A 37 4.04 -1.96 15.38
N GLU A 38 3.11 -1.11 14.97
CA GLU A 38 2.13 -1.48 13.95
C GLU A 38 2.15 -0.46 12.82
N PRO A 39 2.53 -0.88 11.62
CA PRO A 39 2.47 0.04 10.48
C PRO A 39 1.02 0.29 10.09
N ASP A 40 0.70 1.55 9.80
CA ASP A 40 -0.65 1.94 9.42
C ASP A 40 -0.73 2.44 7.99
N ALA A 41 0.38 2.40 7.26
CA ALA A 41 0.43 2.81 5.87
C ALA A 41 1.61 2.16 5.18
N LEU A 42 1.61 2.24 3.86
CA LEU A 42 2.70 1.74 3.02
C LEU A 42 3.22 2.87 2.15
N ALA A 43 4.54 2.94 1.99
CA ALA A 43 5.15 3.77 0.98
C ALA A 43 5.29 2.93 -0.28
N VAL A 44 4.69 3.39 -1.36
CA VAL A 44 4.65 2.65 -2.62
C VAL A 44 5.36 3.46 -3.69
N ARG A 45 6.38 2.87 -4.30
CA ARG A 45 7.12 3.52 -5.39
C ARG A 45 6.42 3.23 -6.70
N ALA A 46 6.05 4.29 -7.41
CA ALA A 46 5.37 4.18 -8.70
C ALA A 46 6.38 4.21 -9.84
N GLY A 47 6.51 3.09 -10.56
CA GLY A 47 7.40 3.01 -11.69
C GLY A 47 8.87 2.95 -11.29
N PHE A 48 9.73 2.54 -12.22
CA PHE A 48 11.15 2.37 -11.89
C PHE A 48 11.94 3.67 -12.03
N LEU A 49 11.46 4.62 -12.80
CA LEU A 49 12.11 5.93 -12.93
C LEU A 49 11.48 6.98 -12.01
N ALA A 50 10.38 6.65 -11.37
CA ALA A 50 9.66 7.61 -10.55
C ALA A 50 10.41 7.84 -9.26
N ARG A 51 10.57 9.12 -8.92
CA ARG A 51 11.11 9.51 -7.63
C ARG A 51 10.03 9.72 -6.60
N LYS A 52 8.79 9.81 -7.07
CA LYS A 52 7.66 10.02 -6.18
C LYS A 52 7.18 8.72 -5.63
N ARG A 53 6.73 8.79 -4.40
CA ARG A 53 6.09 7.68 -3.72
C ARG A 53 4.66 8.05 -3.44
N ARG A 54 3.81 7.06 -3.34
CA ARG A 54 2.43 7.26 -2.92
C ARG A 54 2.26 6.65 -1.55
N LEU A 55 1.49 7.36 -0.72
CA LEU A 55 1.15 6.86 0.61
C LEU A 55 -0.14 6.08 0.50
N VAL A 56 -0.09 4.82 0.91
CA VAL A 56 -1.26 3.95 0.92
C VAL A 56 -1.62 3.67 2.36
N PRO A 57 -2.66 4.34 2.90
CA PRO A 57 -3.08 4.06 4.26
C PRO A 57 -3.75 2.69 4.34
N ALA A 58 -3.70 2.08 5.52
CA ALA A 58 -4.27 0.76 5.73
C ALA A 58 -5.75 0.71 5.34
N GLU A 59 -6.48 1.81 5.57
CA GLU A 59 -7.90 1.89 5.26
C GLU A 59 -8.19 1.78 3.78
N ALA A 60 -7.22 2.09 2.92
CA ALA A 60 -7.40 2.01 1.48
C ALA A 60 -7.22 0.58 0.95
N ILE A 61 -6.76 -0.34 1.79
CA ILE A 61 -6.48 -1.70 1.36
C ILE A 61 -7.75 -2.53 1.44
N GLU A 62 -8.11 -3.16 0.33
CA GLU A 62 -9.25 -4.08 0.31
C GLU A 62 -8.82 -5.51 0.60
N GLN A 63 -7.68 -5.93 0.03
CA GLN A 63 -7.19 -7.28 0.27
C GLN A 63 -5.69 -7.35 0.04
N ILE A 64 -5.06 -8.31 0.71
CA ILE A 64 -3.66 -8.64 0.50
C ILE A 64 -3.59 -10.12 0.16
N ASP A 65 -3.07 -10.43 -1.01
CA ASP A 65 -2.86 -11.82 -1.43
C ASP A 65 -1.38 -12.14 -1.27
N GLY A 66 -1.07 -12.89 -0.20
CA GLY A 66 0.32 -13.26 0.07
C GLY A 66 0.89 -14.28 -0.90
N GLN A 67 0.03 -15.01 -1.59
CA GLN A 67 0.47 -16.02 -2.53
C GLN A 67 0.95 -15.39 -3.83
N SER A 68 0.19 -14.46 -4.37
CA SER A 68 0.58 -13.74 -5.59
C SER A 68 1.41 -12.50 -5.28
N ARG A 69 1.48 -12.08 -4.02
CA ARG A 69 2.17 -10.88 -3.57
C ARG A 69 1.58 -9.63 -4.22
N VAL A 70 0.27 -9.51 -4.14
CA VAL A 70 -0.46 -8.37 -4.70
C VAL A 70 -1.36 -7.81 -3.62
N ILE A 71 -1.38 -6.48 -3.54
CA ILE A 71 -2.28 -5.74 -2.66
C ILE A 71 -3.31 -5.04 -3.53
N GLY A 72 -4.59 -5.27 -3.24
CA GLY A 72 -5.69 -4.61 -3.94
C GLY A 72 -6.26 -3.50 -3.09
N LEU A 73 -6.46 -2.34 -3.70
CA LEU A 73 -7.00 -1.18 -3.02
C LEU A 73 -8.47 -1.00 -3.35
N ARG A 74 -9.18 -0.32 -2.45
CA ARG A 74 -10.58 0.07 -2.68
C ARG A 74 -10.72 1.47 -3.26
N VAL A 75 -9.60 2.16 -3.45
CA VAL A 75 -9.58 3.54 -3.95
C VAL A 75 -8.83 3.61 -5.25
N GLU A 76 -9.04 4.70 -6.00
CA GLU A 76 -8.30 4.97 -7.22
C GLU A 76 -6.92 5.51 -6.87
N ARG A 77 -5.94 5.19 -7.72
CA ARG A 77 -4.56 5.62 -7.46
C ARG A 77 -4.43 7.15 -7.42
N GLU A 78 -5.29 7.87 -8.16
CA GLU A 78 -5.26 9.33 -8.16
C GLU A 78 -5.69 9.93 -6.82
N GLY A 79 -6.35 9.15 -5.99
CA GLY A 79 -6.77 9.61 -4.67
C GLY A 79 -5.70 9.46 -3.60
N LEU A 80 -4.55 8.90 -3.93
CA LEU A 80 -3.48 8.67 -2.96
C LEU A 80 -2.56 9.88 -2.91
N LEU A 81 -2.08 10.19 -1.70
CA LEU A 81 -1.08 11.25 -1.53
C LEU A 81 0.24 10.82 -2.14
N SER A 82 0.91 11.78 -2.79
CA SER A 82 2.23 11.57 -3.35
C SER A 82 3.27 12.34 -2.54
N PHE A 83 4.46 11.79 -2.42
CA PHE A 83 5.57 12.46 -1.76
C PHE A 83 6.88 11.98 -2.36
N LEU A 84 7.95 12.71 -2.07
CA LEU A 84 9.28 12.36 -2.55
C LEU A 84 10.05 11.48 -1.56
#